data_dcc069d574510e0ad996db0b3cecbc7b
#
_entry.id   dcc069d574510e0ad996db0b3cecbc7b
#
_cell.length_a   1.000
_cell.length_b   1.000
_cell.length_c   1.000
_cell.angle_alpha   90.00
_cell.angle_beta   90.00
_cell.angle_gamma   90.00
#
_symmetry.space_group_name_H-M   'P 1'
#
loop_
_entity.id
_entity.type
_entity.pdbx_description
1 polymer ?
#
loop_
_entity_poly.entity_id
_entity_poly.type
_entity_poly.pdbx_seq_one_letter_code
_entity_poly.pdbx_strand_id
1 'polypeptide(L)'
;MRRFDAVIAGAGAAGMFCAVQLGWRGKSVAVIEHSGCQGRKLMITGKGRCNVTNNCTADTVMKNIPRNSKFMYSALSRFAPEDVMSFFECLGVELKTERGNRVFPVSDNAKDIVKALVKACEDSGVQFIDCLLYTSPSPRD
;
A
#
# COMPACT_ATOMS: atom_id res chain seq x y z
N MET A 1 22.48 -12.56 -14.55
CA MET A 1 21.13 -12.02 -14.79
C MET A 1 20.27 -12.38 -13.59
N ARG A 2 19.66 -11.39 -12.89
CA ARG A 2 18.76 -11.67 -11.76
C ARG A 2 17.39 -12.05 -12.32
N ARG A 3 16.76 -13.09 -11.75
CA ARG A 3 15.43 -13.54 -12.14
C ARG A 3 14.50 -13.41 -10.95
N PHE A 4 13.28 -12.93 -11.17
CA PHE A 4 12.22 -12.81 -10.18
C PHE A 4 10.94 -13.44 -10.70
N ASP A 5 10.13 -13.98 -9.80
CA ASP A 5 8.77 -14.46 -10.13
C ASP A 5 7.85 -13.30 -10.47
N ALA A 6 8.07 -12.13 -9.82
CA ALA A 6 7.33 -10.91 -10.09
C ALA A 6 8.21 -9.66 -9.98
N VAL A 7 7.94 -8.68 -10.84
CA VAL A 7 8.52 -7.35 -10.79
C VAL A 7 7.38 -6.34 -10.69
N ILE A 8 7.43 -5.48 -9.69
CA ILE A 8 6.40 -4.48 -9.40
C ILE A 8 6.97 -3.09 -9.65
N ALA A 9 6.30 -2.29 -10.45
CA ALA A 9 6.68 -0.91 -10.72
C ALA A 9 6.03 0.03 -9.70
N GLY A 10 6.84 0.69 -8.89
CA GLY A 10 6.45 1.68 -7.89
C GLY A 10 6.30 1.11 -6.47
N ALA A 11 7.03 1.70 -5.52
CA ALA A 11 6.97 1.40 -4.09
C ALA A 11 5.93 2.28 -3.37
N GLY A 12 4.76 2.43 -3.94
CA GLY A 12 3.59 3.03 -3.27
C GLY A 12 2.82 2.01 -2.44
N ALA A 13 1.69 2.42 -1.84
CA ALA A 13 0.84 1.55 -1.01
C ALA A 13 0.47 0.25 -1.73
N ALA A 14 -0.05 0.35 -2.95
CA ALA A 14 -0.48 -0.81 -3.73
C ALA A 14 0.67 -1.73 -4.10
N GLY A 15 1.81 -1.16 -4.53
CA GLY A 15 2.99 -1.94 -4.92
C GLY A 15 3.61 -2.68 -3.74
N MET A 16 3.81 -2.01 -2.62
CA MET A 16 4.35 -2.64 -1.41
C MET A 16 3.40 -3.69 -0.85
N PHE A 17 2.10 -3.41 -0.79
CA PHE A 17 1.11 -4.40 -0.34
C PHE A 17 1.10 -5.65 -1.24
N CYS A 18 1.12 -5.47 -2.56
CA CYS A 18 1.23 -6.57 -3.51
C CYS A 18 2.52 -7.38 -3.29
N ALA A 19 3.65 -6.70 -3.09
CA ALA A 19 4.94 -7.33 -2.85
C ALA A 19 4.94 -8.19 -1.59
N VAL A 20 4.41 -7.67 -0.47
CA VAL A 20 4.26 -8.41 0.78
C VAL A 20 3.41 -9.66 0.57
N GLN A 21 2.28 -9.54 -0.11
CA GLN A 21 1.37 -10.66 -0.39
C GLN A 21 2.03 -11.76 -1.23
N LEU A 22 2.87 -11.39 -2.19
CA LEU A 22 3.63 -12.34 -3.00
C LEU A 22 4.77 -12.96 -2.19
N GLY A 23 5.50 -12.16 -1.41
CA GLY A 23 6.58 -12.65 -0.54
C GLY A 23 6.08 -13.66 0.48
N TRP A 24 4.94 -13.40 1.12
CA TRP A 24 4.30 -14.37 2.04
C TRP A 24 3.88 -15.68 1.37
N ARG A 25 3.74 -15.68 0.04
CA ARG A 25 3.50 -16.89 -0.76
C ARG A 25 4.78 -17.55 -1.29
N GLY A 26 5.94 -17.14 -0.77
CA GLY A 26 7.24 -17.69 -1.14
C GLY A 26 7.72 -17.29 -2.54
N LYS A 27 7.18 -16.21 -3.11
CA LYS A 27 7.61 -15.72 -4.42
C LYS A 27 8.82 -14.78 -4.31
N SER A 28 9.75 -14.89 -5.24
CA SER A 28 10.83 -13.93 -5.40
C SER A 28 10.31 -12.67 -6.07
N VAL A 29 10.42 -11.53 -5.40
CA VAL A 29 9.80 -10.27 -5.84
C VAL A 29 10.82 -9.14 -5.85
N ALA A 30 10.81 -8.36 -6.94
CA ALA A 30 11.49 -7.07 -7.01
C ALA A 30 10.46 -5.93 -7.09
N VAL A 31 10.69 -4.87 -6.34
CA VAL A 31 9.95 -3.61 -6.45
C VAL A 31 10.89 -2.55 -7.00
N ILE A 32 10.54 -1.98 -8.15
CA ILE A 32 11.31 -0.93 -8.80
C ILE A 32 10.73 0.43 -8.39
N GLU A 33 11.56 1.30 -7.81
CA GLU A 33 11.19 2.65 -7.43
C GLU A 33 12.12 3.67 -8.07
N HIS A 34 11.55 4.69 -8.68
CA HIS A 34 12.32 5.72 -9.40
C HIS A 34 12.62 6.97 -8.55
N SER A 35 11.83 7.20 -7.52
CA SER A 35 11.97 8.41 -6.69
C SER A 35 12.98 8.29 -5.55
N GLY A 36 13.60 7.11 -5.38
CA GLY A 36 14.48 6.82 -4.26
C GLY A 36 13.78 6.85 -2.89
N CYS A 37 12.45 6.89 -2.86
CA CYS A 37 11.69 7.00 -1.63
C CYS A 37 10.43 6.16 -1.67
N GLN A 38 10.41 5.08 -0.90
CA GLN A 38 9.24 4.22 -0.75
C GLN A 38 8.12 4.97 -0.02
N GLY A 39 6.89 4.76 -0.46
CA GLY A 39 5.70 5.29 0.20
C GLY A 39 5.54 6.80 0.18
N ARG A 40 6.16 7.50 -0.76
CA ARG A 40 6.15 8.97 -0.85
C ARG A 40 4.75 9.58 -0.75
N LYS A 41 3.75 9.03 -1.46
CA LYS A 41 2.37 9.52 -1.38
C LYS A 41 1.73 9.23 -0.02
N LEU A 42 2.05 8.11 0.62
CA LEU A 42 1.55 7.80 1.97
C LEU A 42 1.98 8.85 2.98
N MET A 43 3.23 9.33 2.88
CA MET A 43 3.79 10.31 3.82
C MET A 43 3.12 11.68 3.77
N ILE A 44 2.45 12.03 2.68
CA ILE A 44 1.77 13.32 2.55
C ILE A 44 0.26 13.23 2.77
N THR A 45 -0.33 12.04 2.79
CA THR A 45 -1.77 11.86 3.02
C THR A 45 -2.14 12.19 4.47
N GLY A 46 -3.39 12.61 4.68
CA GLY A 46 -3.87 12.94 6.02
C GLY A 46 -3.04 14.03 6.73
N LYS A 47 -2.45 14.96 5.97
CA LYS A 47 -1.53 16.01 6.48
C LYS A 47 -0.30 15.42 7.18
N GLY A 48 0.30 14.40 6.60
CA GLY A 48 1.49 13.73 7.15
C GLY A 48 1.20 12.64 8.19
N ARG A 49 -0.10 12.37 8.48
CA ARG A 49 -0.50 11.34 9.44
C ARG A 49 -0.85 9.98 8.80
N CYS A 50 -1.08 9.94 7.50
CA CYS A 50 -1.60 8.82 6.72
C CYS A 50 -2.99 8.36 7.16
N ASN A 51 -4.02 8.80 6.47
CA ASN A 51 -5.35 8.18 6.60
C ASN A 51 -5.30 6.79 5.94
N VAL A 52 -5.20 5.75 6.75
CA VAL A 52 -4.95 4.36 6.29
C VAL A 52 -6.19 3.79 5.60
N THR A 53 -7.34 3.94 6.23
CA THR A 53 -8.64 3.46 5.77
C THR A 53 -9.77 4.20 6.47
N ASN A 54 -11.00 3.76 6.25
CA ASN A 54 -12.17 4.20 7.00
C ASN A 54 -12.74 2.99 7.75
N ASN A 55 -13.02 3.14 9.04
CA ASN A 55 -13.60 2.09 9.88
C ASN A 55 -15.08 1.91 9.55
N CYS A 56 -15.36 1.23 8.46
CA CYS A 56 -16.71 0.96 7.98
C CYS A 56 -16.76 -0.35 7.20
N THR A 57 -17.97 -0.82 6.90
CA THR A 57 -18.16 -2.03 6.12
C THR A 57 -17.83 -1.85 4.64
N ALA A 58 -17.52 -2.93 3.93
CA ALA A 58 -17.34 -2.93 2.47
C ALA A 58 -18.53 -2.31 1.74
N ASP A 59 -19.76 -2.60 2.17
CA ASP A 59 -20.98 -1.99 1.60
C ASP A 59 -21.02 -0.48 1.75
N THR A 60 -20.58 0.03 2.90
CA THR A 60 -20.48 1.48 3.13
C THR A 60 -19.45 2.11 2.19
N VAL A 61 -18.30 1.47 1.98
CA VAL A 61 -17.31 1.92 1.00
C VAL A 61 -17.94 2.00 -0.38
N MET A 62 -18.60 0.91 -0.82
CA MET A 62 -19.23 0.85 -2.15
C MET A 62 -20.29 1.93 -2.37
N LYS A 63 -21.11 2.21 -1.35
CA LYS A 63 -22.14 3.28 -1.40
C LYS A 63 -21.54 4.67 -1.55
N ASN A 64 -20.31 4.88 -1.08
CA ASN A 64 -19.64 6.17 -1.15
C ASN A 64 -18.75 6.33 -2.40
N ILE A 65 -18.67 5.34 -3.27
CA ILE A 65 -17.99 5.44 -4.56
C ILE A 65 -18.96 6.03 -5.60
N PRO A 66 -18.70 7.24 -6.13
CA PRO A 66 -19.67 7.97 -6.97
C PRO A 66 -19.99 7.30 -8.30
N ARG A 67 -19.03 6.55 -8.85
CA ARG A 67 -19.17 5.90 -10.18
C ARG A 67 -18.51 4.53 -10.17
N ASN A 68 -19.15 3.56 -10.84
CA ASN A 68 -18.63 2.21 -11.06
C ASN A 68 -18.23 1.47 -9.76
N SER A 69 -18.97 1.66 -8.67
CA SER A 69 -18.67 1.00 -7.37
C SER A 69 -18.57 -0.51 -7.48
N LYS A 70 -19.33 -1.13 -8.39
CA LYS A 70 -19.32 -2.58 -8.67
C LYS A 70 -17.93 -3.09 -9.07
N PHE A 71 -17.07 -2.24 -9.67
CA PHE A 71 -15.69 -2.60 -9.99
C PHE A 71 -14.88 -2.98 -8.74
N MET A 72 -15.18 -2.37 -7.60
CA MET A 72 -14.49 -2.63 -6.33
C MET A 72 -15.03 -3.83 -5.57
N TYR A 73 -16.13 -4.42 -6.02
CA TYR A 73 -16.80 -5.52 -5.29
C TYR A 73 -15.83 -6.68 -4.98
N SER A 74 -15.13 -7.18 -6.00
CA SER A 74 -14.20 -8.32 -5.82
C SER A 74 -13.02 -7.99 -4.89
N ALA A 75 -12.52 -6.76 -4.94
CA ALA A 75 -11.44 -6.32 -4.04
C ALA A 75 -11.93 -6.20 -2.60
N LEU A 76 -13.05 -5.52 -2.38
CA LEU A 76 -13.62 -5.30 -1.05
C LEU A 76 -14.19 -6.57 -0.39
N SER A 77 -14.64 -7.55 -1.18
CA SER A 77 -15.07 -8.84 -0.64
C SER A 77 -13.92 -9.73 -0.17
N ARG A 78 -12.70 -9.44 -0.60
CA ARG A 78 -11.49 -10.19 -0.22
C ARG A 78 -10.59 -9.45 0.76
N PHE A 79 -10.68 -8.14 0.79
CA PHE A 79 -9.87 -7.27 1.63
C PHE A 79 -10.65 -5.99 1.96
N ALA A 80 -11.47 -6.08 3.00
CA ALA A 80 -12.32 -5.01 3.50
C ALA A 80 -11.51 -4.02 4.38
N PRO A 81 -12.08 -2.86 4.75
CA PRO A 81 -11.41 -1.91 5.66
C PRO A 81 -10.94 -2.52 6.98
N GLU A 82 -11.69 -3.44 7.54
CA GLU A 82 -11.31 -4.18 8.76
C GLU A 82 -10.05 -5.04 8.54
N ASP A 83 -9.89 -5.65 7.35
CA ASP A 83 -8.70 -6.43 7.01
C ASP A 83 -7.47 -5.51 6.87
N VAL A 84 -7.67 -4.28 6.36
CA VAL A 84 -6.60 -3.27 6.31
C VAL A 84 -6.13 -2.91 7.72
N MET A 85 -7.06 -2.70 8.65
CA MET A 85 -6.73 -2.39 10.04
C MET A 85 -5.96 -3.56 10.68
N SER A 86 -6.50 -4.78 10.58
CA SER A 86 -5.86 -5.98 11.09
C SER A 86 -4.47 -6.21 10.50
N PHE A 87 -4.28 -5.94 9.21
CA PHE A 87 -2.99 -6.04 8.54
C PHE A 87 -1.94 -5.13 9.20
N PHE A 88 -2.24 -3.86 9.42
CA PHE A 88 -1.29 -2.95 10.05
C PHE A 88 -1.07 -3.23 11.53
N GLU A 89 -2.10 -3.64 12.25
CA GLU A 89 -2.00 -4.07 13.65
C GLU A 89 -1.10 -5.30 13.79
N CYS A 90 -1.22 -6.28 12.88
CA CYS A 90 -0.32 -7.44 12.82
C CYS A 90 1.14 -7.04 12.51
N LEU A 91 1.36 -5.94 11.81
CA LEU A 91 2.70 -5.38 11.59
C LEU A 91 3.20 -4.53 12.76
N GLY A 92 2.45 -4.47 13.87
CA GLY A 92 2.83 -3.73 15.08
C GLY A 92 2.53 -2.23 15.04
N VAL A 93 1.65 -1.78 14.13
CA VAL A 93 1.21 -0.38 14.08
C VAL A 93 -0.14 -0.26 14.79
N GLU A 94 -0.15 0.41 15.92
CA GLU A 94 -1.39 0.74 16.63
C GLU A 94 -2.19 1.79 15.84
N LEU A 95 -3.49 1.52 15.66
CA LEU A 95 -4.41 2.37 14.92
C LEU A 95 -5.47 2.99 15.83
N LYS A 96 -5.94 4.17 15.46
CA LYS A 96 -7.08 4.86 16.10
C LYS A 96 -8.10 5.30 15.07
N THR A 97 -9.36 5.28 15.46
CA THR A 97 -10.47 5.81 14.66
C THR A 97 -10.86 7.20 15.15
N GLU A 98 -10.86 8.17 14.27
CA GLU A 98 -11.26 9.54 14.52
C GLU A 98 -12.63 9.88 13.93
N ARG A 99 -13.09 11.12 14.13
CA ARG A 99 -14.36 11.63 13.59
C ARG A 99 -14.49 11.33 12.08
N GLY A 100 -15.65 10.83 11.68
CA GLY A 100 -15.93 10.40 10.31
C GLY A 100 -15.33 9.03 9.98
N ASN A 101 -15.09 8.22 11.01
CA ASN A 101 -14.55 6.86 10.91
C ASN A 101 -13.18 6.79 10.22
N ARG A 102 -12.44 7.89 10.18
CA ARG A 102 -11.09 7.91 9.58
C ARG A 102 -10.10 7.21 10.49
N VAL A 103 -9.29 6.34 9.91
CA VAL A 103 -8.30 5.55 10.65
C VAL A 103 -6.90 6.10 10.42
N PHE A 104 -6.20 6.35 11.52
CA PHE A 104 -4.83 6.85 11.54
C PHE A 104 -3.96 6.02 12.47
N PRO A 105 -2.62 6.01 12.31
CA PRO A 105 -1.74 5.48 13.33
C PRO A 105 -1.87 6.32 14.61
N VAL A 106 -1.79 5.67 15.78
CA VAL A 106 -1.84 6.34 17.08
C VAL A 106 -0.76 7.41 17.23
N SER A 107 0.40 7.17 16.64
CA SER A 107 1.54 8.10 16.60
C SER A 107 1.30 9.39 15.81
N ASP A 108 0.22 9.46 15.03
CA ASP A 108 -0.02 10.54 14.06
C ASP A 108 1.12 10.77 13.04
N ASN A 109 1.91 9.73 12.77
CA ASN A 109 3.06 9.83 11.89
C ASN A 109 2.98 8.80 10.75
N ALA A 110 2.82 9.31 9.53
CA ALA A 110 2.76 8.47 8.33
C ALA A 110 4.03 7.60 8.12
N LYS A 111 5.16 8.00 8.69
CA LYS A 111 6.40 7.22 8.60
C LYS A 111 6.27 5.84 9.22
N ASP A 112 5.44 5.67 10.24
CA ASP A 112 5.28 4.37 10.89
C ASP A 112 4.54 3.38 9.98
N ILE A 113 3.56 3.86 9.22
CA ILE A 113 2.89 3.07 8.18
C ILE A 113 3.87 2.66 7.08
N VAL A 114 4.68 3.59 6.59
CA VAL A 114 5.67 3.30 5.53
C VAL A 114 6.74 2.34 6.03
N LYS A 115 7.29 2.56 7.23
CA LYS A 115 8.29 1.67 7.84
C LYS A 115 7.75 0.25 8.02
N ALA A 116 6.50 0.11 8.48
CA ALA A 116 5.87 -1.19 8.65
C ALA A 116 5.74 -1.95 7.31
N LEU A 117 5.31 -1.24 6.24
CA LEU A 117 5.23 -1.83 4.91
C LEU A 117 6.60 -2.22 4.34
N VAL A 118 7.59 -1.33 4.45
CA VAL A 118 8.96 -1.60 3.98
C VAL A 118 9.54 -2.80 4.72
N LYS A 119 9.43 -2.80 6.06
CA LYS A 119 9.90 -3.91 6.88
C LYS A 119 9.21 -5.23 6.52
N ALA A 120 7.91 -5.23 6.32
CA ALA A 120 7.17 -6.43 5.91
C ALA A 120 7.63 -6.95 4.53
N CYS A 121 7.95 -6.04 3.59
CA CYS A 121 8.56 -6.41 2.32
C CYS A 121 9.93 -7.07 2.53
N GLU A 122 10.82 -6.44 3.30
CA GLU A 122 12.17 -6.94 3.56
C GLU A 122 12.14 -8.29 4.28
N ASP A 123 11.33 -8.43 5.33
CA ASP A 123 11.17 -9.67 6.11
C ASP A 123 10.62 -10.82 5.24
N SER A 124 9.89 -10.50 4.17
CA SER A 124 9.37 -11.49 3.21
C SER A 124 10.28 -11.71 1.99
N GLY A 125 11.49 -11.16 1.99
CA GLY A 125 12.50 -11.35 0.95
C GLY A 125 12.30 -10.52 -0.32
N VAL A 126 11.45 -9.51 -0.28
CA VAL A 126 11.27 -8.56 -1.39
C VAL A 126 12.51 -7.69 -1.55
N GLN A 127 12.97 -7.50 -2.78
CA GLN A 127 14.09 -6.62 -3.10
C GLN A 127 13.61 -5.29 -3.66
N PHE A 128 14.02 -4.19 -3.04
CA PHE A 128 13.84 -2.86 -3.61
C PHE A 128 15.00 -2.55 -4.56
N ILE A 129 14.68 -2.08 -5.74
CA ILE A 129 15.65 -1.71 -6.77
C ILE A 129 15.37 -0.26 -7.16
N ASP A 130 16.32 0.61 -6.83
CA ASP A 130 16.29 2.00 -7.30
C ASP A 130 16.66 1.99 -8.79
N CYS A 131 15.75 2.43 -9.62
CA CYS A 131 15.94 2.52 -11.05
C CYS A 131 15.50 3.89 -11.54
N LEU A 132 16.39 4.61 -12.19
CA LEU A 132 16.05 5.76 -13.01
C LEU A 132 15.36 5.23 -14.27
N LEU A 133 14.04 5.12 -14.22
CA LEU A 133 13.25 4.92 -15.43
C LEU A 133 13.34 6.19 -16.26
N TYR A 134 14.25 6.23 -17.21
CA TYR A 134 14.19 7.21 -18.29
C TYR A 134 12.93 6.91 -19.10
N THR A 135 11.92 7.73 -18.95
CA THR A 135 10.80 7.73 -19.90
C THR A 135 11.35 8.17 -21.24
N SER A 136 11.46 7.22 -22.17
CA SER A 136 11.60 7.60 -23.58
C SER A 136 10.38 8.45 -23.95
N PRO A 137 10.55 9.61 -24.61
CA PRO A 137 9.41 10.38 -25.07
C PRO A 137 8.52 9.50 -25.94
N SER A 138 7.22 9.55 -25.68
CA SER A 138 6.25 8.80 -26.46
C SER A 138 6.39 9.19 -27.94
N PRO A 139 6.36 8.24 -28.89
CA PRO A 139 6.40 8.59 -30.33
C PRO A 139 5.21 9.42 -30.81
N ARG A 140 4.29 9.81 -29.92
CA ARG A 140 3.08 10.59 -30.20
C ARG A 140 3.11 12.02 -29.63
N ASP A 141 4.21 12.41 -29.01
CA ASP A 141 4.41 13.79 -28.54
C ASP A 141 5.12 14.63 -29.61
#